data_a283426c56c902ed45adda9e5ef01de5
#
_entry.id   a283426c56c902ed45adda9e5ef01de5
#
_cell.length_a   1.000
_cell.length_b   1.000
_cell.length_c   1.000
_cell.angle_alpha   90.00
_cell.angle_beta   90.00
_cell.angle_gamma   90.00
#
_symmetry.space_group_name_H-M   'P 1'
#
loop_
_entity.id
_entity.type
_entity.pdbx_description
1 polymer ?
#
loop_
_entity_poly.entity_id
_entity_poly.type
_entity_poly.pdbx_seq_one_letter_code
_entity_poly.pdbx_strand_id
1 'polypeptide(L)'
;MLFSVQLVNSARSQIAADATALAGIYGGVEHATNVAEANLATPASFTDNRLANGTFTAVVTIGVASASAQAFDQWAPALPTMNP
;
A
#
# COMPACT_ATOMS: atom_id res chain seq x y z
N MET A 1 23.93 -8.50 -12.57
CA MET A 1 23.18 -9.39 -11.69
C MET A 1 22.62 -8.68 -10.49
N LEU A 2 23.45 -7.99 -9.72
CA LEU A 2 22.92 -7.23 -8.59
C LEU A 2 21.91 -6.20 -9.04
N PHE A 3 22.19 -5.58 -10.15
CA PHE A 3 21.30 -4.58 -10.71
C PHE A 3 19.92 -5.16 -11.01
N SER A 4 19.87 -6.35 -11.61
CA SER A 4 18.60 -6.99 -11.91
C SER A 4 17.82 -7.35 -10.65
N VAL A 5 18.51 -7.81 -9.61
CA VAL A 5 17.87 -8.15 -8.35
C VAL A 5 17.24 -6.92 -7.72
N GLN A 6 17.93 -5.79 -7.77
CA GLN A 6 17.39 -4.55 -7.21
C GLN A 6 16.15 -4.08 -7.96
N LEU A 7 16.15 -4.20 -9.29
CA LEU A 7 14.98 -3.82 -10.06
C LEU A 7 13.79 -4.70 -9.74
N VAL A 8 14.02 -5.99 -9.59
CA VAL A 8 12.93 -6.91 -9.25
C VAL A 8 12.38 -6.59 -7.87
N ASN A 9 13.25 -6.32 -6.90
CA ASN A 9 12.79 -5.99 -5.55
C ASN A 9 12.04 -4.66 -5.52
N SER A 10 12.47 -3.69 -6.32
CA SER A 10 11.75 -2.42 -6.41
C SER A 10 10.35 -2.60 -6.97
N ALA A 11 10.21 -3.41 -8.02
CA ALA A 11 8.90 -3.68 -8.59
C ALA A 11 8.01 -4.42 -7.60
N ARG A 12 8.59 -5.41 -6.91
CA ARG A 12 7.84 -6.18 -5.93
C ARG A 12 7.41 -5.33 -4.74
N SER A 13 8.27 -4.45 -4.27
CA SER A 13 7.91 -3.61 -3.14
C SER A 13 6.81 -2.62 -3.52
N GLN A 14 6.81 -2.12 -4.75
CA GLN A 14 5.74 -1.24 -5.19
C GLN A 14 4.41 -1.99 -5.28
N ILE A 15 4.42 -3.20 -5.82
CA ILE A 15 3.22 -4.03 -5.88
C ILE A 15 2.72 -4.32 -4.46
N ALA A 16 3.64 -4.66 -3.56
CA ALA A 16 3.26 -4.93 -2.18
C ALA A 16 2.72 -3.69 -1.49
N ALA A 17 3.31 -2.52 -1.75
CA ALA A 17 2.83 -1.28 -1.16
C ALA A 17 1.42 -0.96 -1.64
N ASP A 18 1.17 -1.11 -2.92
CA ASP A 18 -0.17 -0.84 -3.48
C ASP A 18 -1.22 -1.77 -2.87
N ALA A 19 -0.91 -3.06 -2.80
CA ALA A 19 -1.84 -4.04 -2.22
C ALA A 19 -2.05 -3.78 -0.74
N THR A 20 -1.00 -3.42 -0.03
CA THR A 20 -1.05 -3.16 1.40
C THR A 20 -1.89 -1.92 1.71
N ALA A 21 -1.70 -0.86 0.94
CA ALA A 21 -2.48 0.37 1.14
C ALA A 21 -3.95 0.11 0.88
N LEU A 22 -4.26 -0.64 -0.17
CA LEU A 22 -5.65 -0.97 -0.48
C LEU A 22 -6.26 -1.82 0.63
N ALA A 23 -5.50 -2.78 1.15
CA ALA A 23 -5.96 -3.60 2.27
C ALA A 23 -6.23 -2.74 3.50
N GLY A 24 -5.41 -1.71 3.71
CA GLY A 24 -5.61 -0.79 4.84
C GLY A 24 -6.92 -0.03 4.75
N ILE A 25 -7.33 0.35 3.54
CA ILE A 25 -8.61 1.01 3.35
C ILE A 25 -9.75 0.12 3.82
N TYR A 26 -9.69 -1.17 3.52
CA TYR A 26 -10.78 -2.08 3.82
C TYR A 26 -10.72 -2.68 5.22
N GLY A 27 -9.54 -2.89 5.77
CA GLY A 27 -9.41 -3.60 7.03
C GLY A 27 -8.47 -2.99 8.04
N GLY A 28 -7.94 -1.81 7.77
CA GLY A 28 -7.06 -1.12 8.72
C GLY A 28 -5.67 -1.71 8.78
N VAL A 29 -4.95 -1.33 9.83
CA VAL A 29 -3.54 -1.70 9.98
C VAL A 29 -3.36 -3.22 10.04
N GLU A 30 -4.26 -3.90 10.71
CA GLU A 30 -4.13 -5.36 10.85
C GLU A 30 -4.20 -6.05 9.50
N HIS A 31 -5.17 -5.67 8.69
CA HIS A 31 -5.32 -6.26 7.37
C HIS A 31 -4.16 -5.87 6.45
N ALA A 32 -3.72 -4.62 6.55
CA ALA A 32 -2.57 -4.16 5.80
C ALA A 32 -1.32 -4.96 6.15
N THR A 33 -1.10 -5.22 7.43
CA THR A 33 0.04 -6.02 7.87
C THR A 33 -0.01 -7.42 7.27
N ASN A 34 -1.18 -8.05 7.30
CA ASN A 34 -1.32 -9.40 6.77
C ASN A 34 -1.04 -9.46 5.28
N VAL A 35 -1.51 -8.46 4.54
CA VAL A 35 -1.28 -8.42 3.09
C VAL A 35 0.18 -8.16 2.77
N ALA A 36 0.84 -7.26 3.52
CA ALA A 36 2.25 -7.03 3.32
C ALA A 36 3.05 -8.31 3.52
N GLU A 37 2.77 -9.04 4.60
CA GLU A 37 3.49 -10.26 4.89
C GLU A 37 3.20 -11.34 3.85
N ALA A 38 1.97 -11.42 3.36
CA ALA A 38 1.63 -12.36 2.30
C ALA A 38 2.39 -12.07 1.01
N ASN A 39 2.83 -10.84 0.82
CA ASN A 39 3.64 -10.43 -0.33
C ASN A 39 5.13 -10.45 -0.01
N LEU A 40 5.51 -11.05 1.11
CA LEU A 40 6.89 -11.17 1.54
C LEU A 40 7.55 -9.80 1.74
N ALA A 41 6.77 -8.81 2.11
CA ALA A 41 7.25 -7.47 2.37
C ALA A 41 7.17 -7.19 3.88
N THR A 42 8.06 -6.33 4.34
CA THR A 42 8.07 -5.91 5.73
C THR A 42 7.41 -4.55 5.83
N PRO A 43 6.37 -4.41 6.65
CA PRO A 43 5.77 -3.09 6.86
C PRO A 43 6.77 -2.15 7.53
N ALA A 44 6.96 -0.98 6.96
CA ALA A 44 7.84 0.02 7.54
C ALA A 44 7.03 1.07 8.31
N SER A 45 5.94 1.56 7.72
CA SER A 45 5.05 2.47 8.41
C SER A 45 3.69 2.48 7.74
N PHE A 46 2.67 2.76 8.54
CA PHE A 46 1.31 2.94 8.04
C PHE A 46 0.77 4.26 8.57
N THR A 47 0.02 4.96 7.75
CA THR A 47 -0.70 6.15 8.17
C THR A 47 -2.16 5.96 7.82
N ASP A 48 -2.98 5.82 8.86
CA ASP A 48 -4.40 5.55 8.72
C ASP A 48 -5.17 6.84 8.89
N ASN A 49 -5.57 7.44 7.79
CA ASN A 49 -6.36 8.67 7.78
C ASN A 49 -7.75 8.43 7.20
N ARG A 50 -8.25 7.22 7.35
CA ARG A 50 -9.55 6.87 6.74
C ARG A 50 -10.69 7.73 7.28
N LEU A 51 -10.63 8.05 8.56
CA LEU A 51 -11.69 8.86 9.16
C LEU A 51 -11.54 10.34 8.84
N ALA A 52 -10.31 10.78 8.61
CA ALA A 52 -10.06 12.19 8.36
C ALA A 52 -10.27 12.56 6.90
N ASN A 53 -9.69 11.78 5.97
CA ASN A 53 -9.78 12.14 4.56
C ASN A 53 -9.91 10.94 3.63
N GLY A 54 -10.20 9.76 4.18
CA GLY A 54 -10.42 8.58 3.37
C GLY A 54 -9.17 7.97 2.78
N THR A 55 -8.01 8.19 3.36
CA THR A 55 -6.77 7.68 2.82
C THR A 55 -6.08 6.72 3.78
N PHE A 56 -5.31 5.81 3.20
CA PHE A 56 -4.42 4.93 3.96
C PHE A 56 -3.11 4.85 3.20
N THR A 57 -2.02 5.19 3.89
CA THR A 57 -0.69 5.20 3.28
C THR A 57 0.12 4.05 3.87
N ALA A 58 0.77 3.28 3.01
CA ALA A 58 1.61 2.17 3.42
C ALA A 58 3.01 2.36 2.87
N VAL A 59 4.01 2.12 3.70
CA VAL A 59 5.40 2.05 3.28
C VAL A 59 5.90 0.66 3.64
N VAL A 60 6.40 -0.07 2.66
CA VAL A 60 6.86 -1.43 2.86
C VAL A 60 8.23 -1.60 2.22
N THR A 61 8.94 -2.64 2.66
CA THR A 61 10.27 -2.94 2.12
C THR A 61 10.35 -4.40 1.71
N ILE A 62 11.12 -4.67 0.67
CA ILE A 62 11.55 -6.01 0.31
C ILE A 62 13.06 -5.93 0.10
N GLY A 63 13.82 -6.59 0.99
CA GLY A 63 15.26 -6.44 0.98
C GLY A 63 15.65 -5.00 1.28
N VAL A 64 16.40 -4.38 0.40
CA VAL A 64 16.79 -2.97 0.55
C VAL A 64 15.86 -2.03 -0.23
N ALA A 65 14.90 -2.58 -0.96
CA ALA A 65 14.00 -1.78 -1.75
C ALA A 65 12.81 -1.34 -0.90
N SER A 66 12.46 -0.08 -0.99
CA SER A 66 11.35 0.49 -0.24
C SER A 66 10.37 1.12 -1.21
N ALA A 67 9.09 1.02 -0.90
CA ALA A 67 8.06 1.63 -1.72
C ALA A 67 6.94 2.13 -0.82
N SER A 68 6.26 3.15 -1.29
CA SER A 68 5.10 3.67 -0.59
C SER A 68 3.94 3.77 -1.55
N ALA A 69 2.74 3.67 -1.00
CA ALA A 69 1.52 3.81 -1.76
C ALA A 69 0.45 4.42 -0.87
N GLN A 70 -0.45 5.14 -1.49
CA GLN A 70 -1.59 5.69 -0.80
C GLN A 70 -2.85 5.25 -1.52
N ALA A 71 -3.78 4.69 -0.76
CA ALA A 71 -5.07 4.30 -1.30
C ALA A 71 -6.14 5.23 -0.77
N PHE A 72 -7.18 5.40 -1.54
CA PHE A 72 -8.31 6.25 -1.19
C PHE A 72 -9.55 5.40 -1.00
N ASP A 73 -10.37 5.82 -0.04
CA ASP A 73 -11.69 5.25 0.10
C ASP A 73 -12.50 5.73 -1.10
N GLN A 74 -12.84 4.79 -1.96
CA GLN A 74 -13.48 5.13 -3.22
C GLN A 74 -14.89 5.65 -3.06
N TRP A 75 -15.49 5.40 -1.91
CA TRP A 75 -16.86 5.87 -1.70
C TRP A 75 -16.96 7.38 -1.70
N ALA A 76 -16.00 8.05 -1.05
CA ALA A 76 -16.09 9.49 -0.88
C ALA A 76 -15.80 10.25 -2.17
N PRO A 77 -14.66 10.03 -2.83
CA PRO A 77 -14.34 10.84 -4.01
C PRO A 77 -14.97 10.32 -5.29
N ALA A 78 -15.24 9.04 -5.38
CA ALA A 78 -15.68 8.46 -6.65
C ALA A 78 -17.12 8.78 -6.96
N LEU A 79 -17.97 8.84 -5.96
CA LEU A 79 -19.40 9.04 -6.19
C LEU A 79 -19.69 10.33 -6.93
N PRO A 80 -19.17 11.47 -6.50
CA PRO A 80 -19.47 12.72 -7.21
C PRO A 80 -18.99 12.74 -8.65
N THR A 81 -17.86 12.12 -8.90
CA THR A 81 -17.29 12.14 -10.24
C THR A 81 -17.94 11.14 -11.17
N MET A 82 -18.54 10.12 -10.64
CA MET A 82 -19.16 9.09 -11.45
C MET A 82 -20.57 9.45 -11.88
N ASN A 83 -21.05 10.54 -11.42
CA ASN A 83 -22.40 11.01 -11.76
C ASN A 83 -22.32 12.20 -12.69
N PRO A 84 -22.01 11.98 -13.89
CA PRO A 84 -22.00 13.07 -14.86
C PRO A 84 -23.41 13.41 -15.30
#